data_83951a26dd62b552d0934444efdc11b2
#
_entry.id   83951a26dd62b552d0934444efdc11b2
#
_cell.length_a   1.000
_cell.length_b   1.000
_cell.length_c   1.000
_cell.angle_alpha   90.00
_cell.angle_beta   90.00
_cell.angle_gamma   90.00
#
_symmetry.space_group_name_H-M   'P 1'
#
loop_
_entity.id
_entity.type
_entity.pdbx_description
1 polymer ?
#
loop_
_entity_poly.entity_id
_entity_poly.type
_entity_poly.pdbx_seq_one_letter_code
_entity_poly.pdbx_strand_id
1 'polypeptide(L)'
;MITGIRGRYTARVPTSQSARARANLLRLLLRWAACCALGAATVAAASPDDNTTGPRPRIAIVIDDLGPSFDSGRRVIELPGPVACAFLPYARHTASLAHLAHTRHKEVMLHLPMQAVERANLDPGGLTLDMTQQQVVQTILEDLNRVPHVSGLNNHMGSLLTRHPGHMSWLMEVLQGRRDLFFVDSRTTRQTVAQRLADEKGVPAVSRDVFLDYQPGEASIQAQFLRLLQLARKNGSALAIGHPYPSTLEVLTRELSTLEAHGVKLVSVSRLVQHQQERKSRWQVSLSP
;
A
#
# COMPACT_ATOMS: atom_id res chain seq x y z
N MET A 1 59.88 63.03 -30.88
CA MET A 1 60.58 63.99 -29.99
C MET A 1 60.59 63.41 -28.58
N ILE A 2 61.73 63.24 -28.05
CA ILE A 2 62.17 63.40 -26.66
C ILE A 2 61.91 62.25 -25.71
N THR A 3 62.89 61.53 -25.42
CA THR A 3 63.83 61.36 -24.28
C THR A 3 63.25 60.62 -23.09
N GLY A 4 63.66 59.50 -22.67
CA GLY A 4 64.95 59.00 -22.25
C GLY A 4 65.26 59.30 -20.79
N ILE A 5 65.05 58.32 -19.85
CA ILE A 5 65.80 58.32 -18.58
C ILE A 5 65.98 56.87 -18.17
N ARG A 6 67.26 56.51 -18.09
CA ARG A 6 67.78 55.25 -17.52
C ARG A 6 67.92 55.42 -16.02
N GLY A 7 67.20 54.62 -15.24
CA GLY A 7 67.44 54.45 -13.80
C GLY A 7 68.22 53.14 -13.52
N ARG A 8 69.46 53.29 -12.97
CA ARG A 8 70.27 52.14 -12.50
C ARG A 8 69.76 51.66 -11.16
N TYR A 9 69.41 50.41 -11.08
CA TYR A 9 69.16 49.73 -9.79
C TYR A 9 70.43 49.02 -9.32
N THR A 10 70.97 49.46 -8.16
CA THR A 10 72.03 48.77 -7.42
C THR A 10 71.43 47.71 -6.54
N ALA A 11 71.87 46.46 -6.73
CA ALA A 11 71.46 45.33 -5.91
C ALA A 11 72.10 45.42 -4.51
N ARG A 12 71.27 45.46 -3.48
CA ARG A 12 71.68 45.30 -2.07
C ARG A 12 71.73 43.81 -1.73
N VAL A 13 72.90 43.33 -1.27
CA VAL A 13 73.11 41.99 -0.71
C VAL A 13 72.42 41.89 0.66
N PRO A 14 71.64 40.91 0.96
CA PRO A 14 71.00 40.78 2.25
C PRO A 14 71.97 40.31 3.34
N THR A 15 71.92 40.93 4.50
CA THR A 15 72.82 40.65 5.66
C THR A 15 72.40 39.35 6.36
N SER A 16 73.37 38.65 6.95
CA SER A 16 73.26 37.31 7.57
C SER A 16 72.15 37.10 8.68
N GLN A 17 71.54 38.17 9.17
CA GLN A 17 70.52 38.07 10.17
C GLN A 17 69.13 37.63 9.61
N SER A 18 68.86 37.90 8.35
CA SER A 18 67.57 37.52 7.73
C SER A 18 67.51 36.01 7.41
N ALA A 19 68.59 35.34 7.28
CA ALA A 19 68.64 33.89 6.98
C ALA A 19 68.28 33.02 8.21
N ARG A 20 68.71 33.47 9.41
CA ARG A 20 68.34 32.74 10.70
C ARG A 20 66.92 32.88 11.09
N ALA A 21 66.28 34.01 10.84
CA ALA A 21 64.84 34.22 11.12
C ALA A 21 63.94 33.34 10.23
N ARG A 22 64.30 33.18 8.97
CA ARG A 22 63.56 32.32 8.02
C ARG A 22 63.68 30.82 8.37
N ALA A 23 64.82 30.37 8.86
CA ALA A 23 65.01 28.99 9.27
C ALA A 23 64.24 28.60 10.52
N ASN A 24 64.10 29.55 11.45
CA ASN A 24 63.30 29.32 12.66
C ASN A 24 61.77 29.30 12.37
N LEU A 25 61.31 30.16 11.45
CA LEU A 25 59.88 30.18 11.06
C LEU A 25 59.49 28.89 10.34
N LEU A 26 60.38 28.36 9.48
CA LEU A 26 60.12 27.10 8.78
C LEU A 26 60.09 25.88 9.71
N ARG A 27 60.90 25.89 10.79
CA ARG A 27 60.88 24.83 11.82
C ARG A 27 59.66 24.90 12.72
N LEU A 28 59.11 26.10 12.96
CA LEU A 28 57.82 26.25 13.70
C LEU A 28 56.66 25.76 12.85
N LEU A 29 56.61 26.08 11.57
CA LEU A 29 55.53 25.64 10.67
C LEU A 29 55.52 24.12 10.45
N LEU A 30 56.70 23.49 10.37
CA LEU A 30 56.83 22.03 10.27
C LEU A 30 56.40 21.28 11.55
N ARG A 31 56.54 21.90 12.74
CA ARG A 31 56.08 21.31 13.99
C ARG A 31 54.57 21.41 14.16
N TRP A 32 53.91 22.41 13.58
CA TRP A 32 52.46 22.54 13.58
C TRP A 32 51.77 21.59 12.55
N ALA A 33 52.43 21.32 11.42
CA ALA A 33 51.94 20.36 10.43
C ALA A 33 51.99 18.91 10.94
N ALA A 34 52.88 18.56 11.85
CA ALA A 34 52.97 17.21 12.43
C ALA A 34 51.95 16.94 13.52
N CYS A 35 51.41 17.99 14.19
CA CYS A 35 50.33 17.83 15.18
C CYS A 35 48.95 17.77 14.59
N CYS A 36 48.72 18.22 13.34
CA CYS A 36 47.43 18.11 12.67
C CYS A 36 47.20 16.77 11.96
N ALA A 37 48.18 15.91 11.87
CA ALA A 37 48.08 14.63 11.15
C ALA A 37 47.62 13.44 12.00
N LEU A 38 47.39 13.61 13.30
CA LEU A 38 46.93 12.52 14.20
C LEU A 38 45.50 12.69 14.70
N GLY A 39 44.70 13.54 14.09
CA GLY A 39 43.33 13.82 14.49
C GLY A 39 42.27 13.57 13.43
N ALA A 40 42.56 12.87 12.34
CA ALA A 40 41.56 12.34 11.43
C ALA A 40 40.96 11.07 12.05
N ALA A 41 40.16 11.24 13.12
CA ALA A 41 39.19 10.23 13.48
C ALA A 41 38.28 10.07 12.26
N THR A 42 38.42 8.95 11.57
CA THR A 42 37.42 8.49 10.62
C THR A 42 36.11 8.40 11.38
N VAL A 43 35.26 9.41 11.26
CA VAL A 43 33.84 9.24 11.52
C VAL A 43 33.41 8.24 10.47
N ALA A 44 33.46 6.96 10.83
CA ALA A 44 32.74 5.92 10.12
C ALA A 44 31.29 6.43 10.11
N ALA A 45 30.83 6.88 8.95
CA ALA A 45 29.41 7.08 8.74
C ALA A 45 28.80 5.74 9.09
N ALA A 46 28.15 5.67 10.26
CA ALA A 46 27.31 4.55 10.62
C ALA A 46 26.31 4.46 9.48
N SER A 47 26.45 3.44 8.65
CA SER A 47 25.41 3.03 7.74
C SER A 47 24.16 2.92 8.62
N PRO A 48 23.02 3.48 8.19
CA PRO A 48 21.79 3.32 8.98
C PRO A 48 21.65 1.81 9.20
N ASP A 49 21.66 1.40 10.46
CA ASP A 49 21.46 0.03 10.89
C ASP A 49 20.20 -0.50 10.23
N ASP A 50 20.34 -1.26 9.14
CA ASP A 50 19.26 -2.06 8.52
C ASP A 50 18.94 -3.28 9.42
N ASN A 51 19.03 -3.09 10.73
CA ASN A 51 18.77 -4.11 11.72
C ASN A 51 17.34 -4.04 12.26
N THR A 52 16.37 -3.73 11.37
CA THR A 52 14.98 -4.08 11.64
C THR A 52 14.77 -5.56 11.31
N THR A 53 15.23 -6.43 12.22
CA THR A 53 15.11 -7.90 12.14
C THR A 53 13.66 -8.41 12.22
N GLY A 54 12.67 -7.54 12.12
CA GLY A 54 11.26 -7.88 12.08
C GLY A 54 10.71 -8.01 10.64
N PRO A 55 9.70 -8.83 10.41
CA PRO A 55 9.06 -8.92 9.10
C PRO A 55 8.48 -7.56 8.71
N ARG A 56 8.86 -7.05 7.50
CA ARG A 56 8.38 -5.77 6.98
C ARG A 56 6.85 -5.69 7.03
N PRO A 57 6.27 -4.57 7.49
CA PRO A 57 4.83 -4.34 7.47
C PRO A 57 4.25 -4.51 6.07
N ARG A 58 3.03 -5.03 5.98
CA ARG A 58 2.37 -5.34 4.70
C ARG A 58 1.13 -4.49 4.50
N ILE A 59 0.92 -4.02 3.29
CA ILE A 59 -0.36 -3.43 2.88
C ILE A 59 -0.94 -4.22 1.72
N ALA A 60 -2.27 -4.22 1.62
CA ALA A 60 -2.99 -4.61 0.42
C ALA A 60 -3.97 -3.49 0.03
N ILE A 61 -4.25 -3.37 -1.27
CA ILE A 61 -5.13 -2.35 -1.81
C ILE A 61 -6.10 -3.03 -2.77
N VAL A 62 -7.38 -2.72 -2.62
CA VAL A 62 -8.46 -3.10 -3.53
C VAL A 62 -8.98 -1.84 -4.21
N ILE A 63 -9.22 -1.92 -5.50
CA ILE A 63 -9.96 -0.89 -6.24
C ILE A 63 -11.31 -1.48 -6.65
N ASP A 64 -12.36 -0.90 -6.10
CA ASP A 64 -13.75 -1.29 -6.28
C ASP A 64 -14.39 -0.68 -7.55
N ASP A 65 -15.65 -1.02 -7.82
CA ASP A 65 -16.51 -0.48 -8.89
C ASP A 65 -15.95 -0.64 -10.31
N LEU A 66 -15.16 -1.69 -10.57
CA LEU A 66 -14.63 -1.95 -11.91
C LEU A 66 -15.67 -2.63 -12.81
N GLY A 67 -15.58 -2.37 -14.10
CA GLY A 67 -16.43 -2.93 -15.12
C GLY A 67 -17.27 -1.93 -15.93
N PRO A 68 -17.78 -0.82 -15.35
CA PRO A 68 -18.55 0.18 -16.11
C PRO A 68 -17.74 0.89 -17.21
N SER A 69 -16.50 1.26 -16.92
CA SER A 69 -15.58 1.94 -17.85
C SER A 69 -14.36 1.08 -18.15
N PHE A 70 -14.12 0.80 -19.44
CA PHE A 70 -12.94 0.04 -19.86
C PHE A 70 -11.65 0.80 -19.57
N ASP A 71 -11.60 2.10 -19.88
CA ASP A 71 -10.40 2.92 -19.72
C ASP A 71 -10.02 3.07 -18.23
N SER A 72 -11.00 3.32 -17.35
CA SER A 72 -10.74 3.39 -15.92
C SER A 72 -10.25 2.05 -15.38
N GLY A 73 -10.88 0.94 -15.77
CA GLY A 73 -10.44 -0.41 -15.38
C GLY A 73 -9.03 -0.73 -15.86
N ARG A 74 -8.70 -0.38 -17.12
CA ARG A 74 -7.35 -0.56 -17.67
C ARG A 74 -6.30 0.22 -16.87
N ARG A 75 -6.57 1.49 -16.53
CA ARG A 75 -5.66 2.30 -15.70
C ARG A 75 -5.43 1.68 -14.31
N VAL A 76 -6.45 1.08 -13.70
CA VAL A 76 -6.28 0.33 -12.43
C VAL A 76 -5.36 -0.88 -12.61
N ILE A 77 -5.57 -1.63 -13.69
CA ILE A 77 -4.76 -2.83 -14.01
C ILE A 77 -3.28 -2.45 -14.25
N GLU A 78 -3.02 -1.26 -14.76
CA GLU A 78 -1.67 -0.72 -15.01
C GLU A 78 -0.97 -0.17 -13.75
N LEU A 79 -1.65 -0.03 -12.61
CA LEU A 79 -1.02 0.41 -11.36
C LEU A 79 0.14 -0.51 -10.95
N PRO A 80 1.21 0.01 -10.33
CA PRO A 80 2.34 -0.79 -9.88
C PRO A 80 1.95 -1.84 -8.83
N GLY A 81 2.53 -3.04 -8.91
CA GLY A 81 2.41 -4.10 -7.91
C GLY A 81 1.05 -4.81 -7.89
N PRO A 82 0.80 -5.65 -6.88
CA PRO A 82 -0.36 -6.54 -6.79
C PRO A 82 -1.61 -5.85 -6.18
N VAL A 83 -2.06 -4.74 -6.80
CA VAL A 83 -3.34 -4.12 -6.48
C VAL A 83 -4.46 -5.06 -6.95
N ALA A 84 -5.46 -5.33 -6.10
CA ALA A 84 -6.60 -6.16 -6.44
C ALA A 84 -7.68 -5.34 -7.17
N CYS A 85 -8.33 -6.00 -8.11
CA CYS A 85 -9.35 -5.44 -8.98
C CYS A 85 -10.71 -6.07 -8.64
N ALA A 86 -11.65 -5.31 -8.07
CA ALA A 86 -12.97 -5.79 -7.70
C ALA A 86 -14.01 -5.32 -8.73
N PHE A 87 -14.71 -6.27 -9.34
CA PHE A 87 -15.60 -6.05 -10.48
C PHE A 87 -17.05 -6.24 -10.11
N LEU A 88 -17.89 -5.28 -10.52
CA LEU A 88 -19.35 -5.42 -10.50
C LEU A 88 -19.78 -6.50 -11.51
N PRO A 89 -20.62 -7.50 -11.14
CA PRO A 89 -20.83 -8.70 -11.96
C PRO A 89 -21.54 -8.44 -13.30
N TYR A 90 -22.41 -7.45 -13.36
CA TYR A 90 -23.21 -7.13 -14.56
C TYR A 90 -22.74 -5.90 -15.33
N ALA A 91 -21.58 -5.34 -14.98
CA ALA A 91 -21.07 -4.19 -15.70
C ALA A 91 -20.55 -4.59 -17.09
N ARG A 92 -20.63 -3.66 -18.05
CA ARG A 92 -20.43 -3.90 -19.48
C ARG A 92 -19.08 -4.55 -19.81
N HIS A 93 -18.02 -4.18 -19.10
CA HIS A 93 -16.64 -4.58 -19.41
C HIS A 93 -16.06 -5.57 -18.39
N THR A 94 -16.88 -6.10 -17.47
CA THR A 94 -16.42 -6.96 -16.37
C THR A 94 -15.59 -8.14 -16.87
N ALA A 95 -16.13 -8.97 -17.74
CA ALA A 95 -15.43 -10.17 -18.20
C ALA A 95 -14.11 -9.84 -18.94
N SER A 96 -14.13 -8.86 -19.83
CA SER A 96 -12.93 -8.47 -20.58
C SER A 96 -11.84 -7.86 -19.70
N LEU A 97 -12.21 -7.02 -18.74
CA LEU A 97 -11.25 -6.43 -17.80
C LEU A 97 -10.74 -7.46 -16.78
N ALA A 98 -11.58 -8.39 -16.31
CA ALA A 98 -11.16 -9.45 -15.41
C ALA A 98 -10.13 -10.39 -16.08
N HIS A 99 -10.35 -10.75 -17.35
CA HIS A 99 -9.34 -11.48 -18.14
C HIS A 99 -8.04 -10.69 -18.29
N LEU A 100 -8.13 -9.38 -18.61
CA LEU A 100 -6.95 -8.52 -18.72
C LEU A 100 -6.21 -8.42 -17.37
N ALA A 101 -6.93 -8.22 -16.26
CA ALA A 101 -6.35 -8.18 -14.92
C ALA A 101 -5.58 -9.48 -14.61
N HIS A 102 -6.19 -10.64 -14.88
CA HIS A 102 -5.56 -11.93 -14.67
C HIS A 102 -4.27 -12.10 -15.50
N THR A 103 -4.28 -11.72 -16.79
CA THR A 103 -3.08 -11.78 -17.64
C THR A 103 -1.96 -10.85 -17.19
N ARG A 104 -2.28 -9.81 -16.42
CA ARG A 104 -1.35 -8.87 -15.80
C ARG A 104 -1.02 -9.23 -14.34
N HIS A 105 -1.33 -10.46 -13.92
CA HIS A 105 -1.08 -10.98 -12.57
C HIS A 105 -1.71 -10.13 -11.45
N LYS A 106 -2.84 -9.47 -11.76
CA LYS A 106 -3.66 -8.80 -10.76
C LYS A 106 -4.64 -9.80 -10.14
N GLU A 107 -4.91 -9.63 -8.86
CA GLU A 107 -5.92 -10.40 -8.17
C GLU A 107 -7.31 -9.90 -8.57
N VAL A 108 -8.19 -10.82 -9.00
CA VAL A 108 -9.55 -10.51 -9.44
C VAL A 108 -10.51 -10.85 -8.32
N MET A 109 -11.40 -9.92 -8.00
CA MET A 109 -12.43 -10.08 -6.98
C MET A 109 -13.81 -9.78 -7.55
N LEU A 110 -14.82 -10.48 -7.03
CA LEU A 110 -16.22 -10.11 -7.24
C LEU A 110 -16.58 -8.97 -6.27
N HIS A 111 -17.02 -7.83 -6.81
CA HIS A 111 -17.61 -6.75 -6.03
C HIS A 111 -19.11 -6.96 -5.95
N LEU A 112 -19.56 -7.70 -4.91
CA LEU A 112 -20.93 -8.22 -4.78
C LEU A 112 -21.87 -7.13 -4.29
N PRO A 113 -22.89 -6.73 -5.10
CA PRO A 113 -23.84 -5.71 -4.70
C PRO A 113 -24.75 -6.20 -3.56
N MET A 114 -24.92 -5.36 -2.54
CA MET A 114 -25.71 -5.66 -1.34
C MET A 114 -26.55 -4.46 -0.92
N GLN A 115 -27.77 -4.70 -0.47
CA GLN A 115 -28.70 -3.67 -0.05
C GLN A 115 -28.11 -2.78 1.06
N ALA A 116 -28.21 -1.46 0.86
CA ALA A 116 -27.87 -0.42 1.81
C ALA A 116 -29.08 0.05 2.64
N VAL A 117 -28.80 0.76 3.74
CA VAL A 117 -29.85 1.43 4.53
C VAL A 117 -30.48 2.56 3.72
N GLU A 118 -29.63 3.29 3.02
CA GLU A 118 -30.06 4.36 2.12
C GLU A 118 -30.77 3.73 0.91
N ARG A 119 -31.88 4.33 0.48
CA ARG A 119 -32.61 3.89 -0.71
C ARG A 119 -31.83 4.31 -1.99
N ALA A 120 -30.70 3.70 -2.21
CA ALA A 120 -29.97 3.79 -3.46
C ALA A 120 -30.40 2.67 -4.41
N ASN A 121 -30.31 2.92 -5.72
CA ASN A 121 -30.52 1.85 -6.69
C ASN A 121 -29.42 0.79 -6.51
N LEU A 122 -29.85 -0.42 -6.25
CA LEU A 122 -28.93 -1.55 -6.14
C LEU A 122 -28.58 -2.04 -7.55
N ASP A 123 -27.32 -2.28 -7.79
CA ASP A 123 -26.85 -2.81 -9.08
C ASP A 123 -27.41 -4.21 -9.34
N PRO A 124 -27.54 -4.62 -10.62
CA PRO A 124 -27.97 -5.98 -10.99
C PRO A 124 -27.09 -7.05 -10.32
N GLY A 125 -27.68 -8.15 -9.89
CA GLY A 125 -27.04 -9.19 -9.08
C GLY A 125 -27.01 -8.85 -7.59
N GLY A 126 -27.69 -7.77 -7.17
CA GLY A 126 -27.68 -7.32 -5.79
C GLY A 126 -28.49 -8.19 -4.85
N LEU A 127 -27.92 -8.46 -3.68
CA LEU A 127 -28.59 -9.17 -2.61
C LEU A 127 -29.49 -8.22 -1.79
N THR A 128 -30.71 -8.62 -1.52
CA THR A 128 -31.67 -7.84 -0.74
C THR A 128 -32.14 -8.60 0.50
N LEU A 129 -32.69 -7.88 1.47
CA LEU A 129 -33.11 -8.45 2.76
C LEU A 129 -34.33 -9.36 2.65
N ASP A 130 -35.16 -9.20 1.62
CA ASP A 130 -36.36 -9.99 1.35
C ASP A 130 -36.07 -11.30 0.62
N MET A 131 -34.87 -11.52 0.14
CA MET A 131 -34.47 -12.77 -0.51
C MET A 131 -34.43 -13.94 0.46
N THR A 132 -34.97 -15.08 -0.01
CA THR A 132 -34.80 -16.37 0.67
C THR A 132 -33.34 -16.88 0.57
N GLN A 133 -32.97 -17.82 1.42
CA GLN A 133 -31.63 -18.46 1.34
C GLN A 133 -31.31 -19.00 -0.06
N GLN A 134 -32.28 -19.69 -0.69
CA GLN A 134 -32.10 -20.23 -2.03
C GLN A 134 -31.80 -19.15 -3.05
N GLN A 135 -32.53 -18.03 -3.02
CA GLN A 135 -32.30 -16.88 -3.90
C GLN A 135 -30.94 -16.25 -3.66
N VAL A 136 -30.55 -16.04 -2.40
CA VAL A 136 -29.22 -15.50 -2.05
C VAL A 136 -28.11 -16.40 -2.59
N VAL A 137 -28.17 -17.71 -2.34
CA VAL A 137 -27.17 -18.67 -2.81
C VAL A 137 -27.08 -18.68 -4.33
N GLN A 138 -28.24 -18.74 -5.01
CA GLN A 138 -28.28 -18.75 -6.48
C GLN A 138 -27.69 -17.46 -7.05
N THR A 139 -28.06 -16.29 -6.53
CA THR A 139 -27.53 -15.00 -7.00
C THR A 139 -26.02 -14.92 -6.83
N ILE A 140 -25.47 -15.34 -5.67
CA ILE A 140 -24.02 -15.34 -5.44
C ILE A 140 -23.30 -16.23 -6.45
N LEU A 141 -23.85 -17.43 -6.73
CA LEU A 141 -23.23 -18.37 -7.70
C LEU A 141 -23.27 -17.83 -9.13
N GLU A 142 -24.38 -17.19 -9.52
CA GLU A 142 -24.50 -16.53 -10.82
C GLU A 142 -23.51 -15.37 -10.96
N ASP A 143 -23.36 -14.54 -9.94
CA ASP A 143 -22.42 -13.41 -9.91
C ASP A 143 -20.98 -13.88 -9.99
N LEU A 144 -20.61 -14.92 -9.25
CA LEU A 144 -19.28 -15.54 -9.33
C LEU A 144 -18.96 -16.05 -10.75
N ASN A 145 -19.95 -16.59 -11.45
CA ASN A 145 -19.78 -17.09 -12.82
C ASN A 145 -19.60 -15.95 -13.85
N ARG A 146 -20.05 -14.74 -13.55
CA ARG A 146 -19.91 -13.58 -14.43
C ARG A 146 -18.54 -12.92 -14.37
N VAL A 147 -17.82 -13.12 -13.29
CA VAL A 147 -16.48 -12.56 -13.10
C VAL A 147 -15.44 -13.67 -13.24
N PRO A 148 -14.78 -13.83 -14.39
CA PRO A 148 -13.77 -14.87 -14.55
C PRO A 148 -12.55 -14.64 -13.66
N HIS A 149 -11.90 -15.73 -13.23
CA HIS A 149 -10.68 -15.73 -12.42
C HIS A 149 -10.84 -15.18 -10.97
N VAL A 150 -12.05 -15.18 -10.43
CA VAL A 150 -12.30 -14.71 -9.07
C VAL A 150 -11.51 -15.52 -8.04
N SER A 151 -10.76 -14.82 -7.19
CA SER A 151 -10.02 -15.38 -6.06
C SER A 151 -10.61 -14.96 -4.70
N GLY A 152 -11.53 -14.00 -4.69
CA GLY A 152 -12.21 -13.52 -3.51
C GLY A 152 -13.35 -12.58 -3.83
N LEU A 153 -14.07 -12.14 -2.83
CA LEU A 153 -15.14 -11.16 -3.01
C LEU A 153 -15.19 -10.16 -1.86
N ASN A 154 -15.77 -8.98 -2.15
CA ASN A 154 -16.10 -7.98 -1.16
C ASN A 154 -17.48 -7.39 -1.41
N ASN A 155 -18.06 -6.70 -0.43
CA ASN A 155 -19.37 -6.10 -0.58
C ASN A 155 -19.30 -4.71 -1.23
N HIS A 156 -20.09 -4.53 -2.31
CA HIS A 156 -20.49 -3.22 -2.82
C HIS A 156 -21.70 -2.73 -2.02
N MET A 157 -21.65 -1.48 -1.52
CA MET A 157 -22.64 -1.01 -0.55
C MET A 157 -22.81 -1.98 0.66
N GLY A 158 -24.04 -2.37 1.01
CA GLY A 158 -24.33 -3.39 2.01
C GLY A 158 -24.45 -2.86 3.43
N SER A 159 -24.63 -1.55 3.66
CA SER A 159 -24.77 -0.99 5.00
C SER A 159 -25.99 -1.53 5.77
N LEU A 160 -26.99 -2.10 5.09
CA LEU A 160 -28.10 -2.84 5.69
C LEU A 160 -27.78 -4.33 5.79
N LEU A 161 -27.43 -4.96 4.66
CA LEU A 161 -27.38 -6.43 4.58
C LEU A 161 -26.23 -7.02 5.40
N THR A 162 -25.06 -6.35 5.45
CA THR A 162 -23.91 -6.82 6.24
C THR A 162 -24.16 -6.82 7.75
N ARG A 163 -25.24 -6.17 8.22
CA ARG A 163 -25.69 -6.20 9.62
C ARG A 163 -26.57 -7.42 9.92
N HIS A 164 -27.09 -8.12 8.89
CA HIS A 164 -28.05 -9.19 9.03
C HIS A 164 -27.37 -10.55 9.17
N PRO A 165 -27.40 -11.21 10.36
CA PRO A 165 -26.64 -12.43 10.60
C PRO A 165 -27.04 -13.58 9.67
N GLY A 166 -28.34 -13.73 9.35
CA GLY A 166 -28.85 -14.79 8.47
C GLY A 166 -28.25 -14.71 7.08
N HIS A 167 -28.37 -13.56 6.41
CA HIS A 167 -27.82 -13.36 5.06
C HIS A 167 -26.30 -13.49 5.01
N MET A 168 -25.59 -12.96 6.01
CA MET A 168 -24.15 -13.14 6.10
C MET A 168 -23.75 -14.59 6.39
N SER A 169 -24.56 -15.33 7.15
CA SER A 169 -24.35 -16.77 7.33
C SER A 169 -24.47 -17.53 6.01
N TRP A 170 -25.52 -17.25 5.21
CA TRP A 170 -25.71 -17.89 3.91
C TRP A 170 -24.57 -17.56 2.92
N LEU A 171 -24.10 -16.31 2.90
CA LEU A 171 -22.91 -15.95 2.11
C LEU A 171 -21.70 -16.75 2.54
N MET A 172 -21.42 -16.82 3.85
CA MET A 172 -20.24 -17.54 4.36
C MET A 172 -20.37 -19.06 4.14
N GLU A 173 -21.59 -19.63 4.10
CA GLU A 173 -21.81 -21.03 3.70
C GLU A 173 -21.45 -21.31 2.25
N VAL A 174 -21.78 -20.40 1.34
CA VAL A 174 -21.34 -20.48 -0.06
C VAL A 174 -19.81 -20.46 -0.15
N LEU A 175 -19.16 -19.53 0.57
CA LEU A 175 -17.71 -19.40 0.55
C LEU A 175 -16.98 -20.58 1.23
N GLN A 176 -17.59 -21.16 2.27
CA GLN A 176 -17.06 -22.37 2.91
C GLN A 176 -17.01 -23.56 1.95
N GLY A 177 -17.99 -23.67 1.04
CA GLY A 177 -18.00 -24.65 -0.05
C GLY A 177 -16.97 -24.35 -1.17
N ARG A 178 -16.45 -23.13 -1.24
CA ARG A 178 -15.50 -22.63 -2.23
C ARG A 178 -14.19 -22.22 -1.51
N ARG A 179 -13.41 -23.20 -1.09
CA ARG A 179 -12.18 -23.01 -0.29
C ARG A 179 -11.08 -22.24 -1.01
N ASP A 180 -11.25 -21.99 -2.29
CA ASP A 180 -10.41 -21.16 -3.14
C ASP A 180 -10.69 -19.66 -3.00
N LEU A 181 -11.79 -19.27 -2.33
CA LEU A 181 -12.22 -17.89 -2.19
C LEU A 181 -12.00 -17.34 -0.78
N PHE A 182 -11.67 -16.06 -0.72
CA PHE A 182 -11.63 -15.28 0.52
C PHE A 182 -12.68 -14.15 0.50
N PHE A 183 -12.96 -13.61 1.67
CA PHE A 183 -13.88 -12.49 1.83
C PHE A 183 -13.17 -11.23 2.36
N VAL A 184 -13.55 -10.06 1.82
CA VAL A 184 -13.16 -8.76 2.35
C VAL A 184 -14.42 -8.02 2.80
N ASP A 185 -14.52 -7.76 4.11
CA ASP A 185 -15.56 -6.87 4.63
C ASP A 185 -15.19 -5.41 4.32
N SER A 186 -15.90 -4.79 3.38
CA SER A 186 -15.67 -3.38 2.99
C SER A 186 -16.07 -2.39 4.09
N ARG A 187 -16.72 -2.86 5.17
CA ARG A 187 -17.09 -2.07 6.36
C ARG A 187 -17.81 -0.78 5.99
N THR A 188 -18.83 -0.87 5.17
CA THR A 188 -19.72 0.24 4.81
C THR A 188 -20.59 0.69 6.00
N THR A 189 -20.63 -0.11 7.05
CA THR A 189 -21.21 0.20 8.38
C THR A 189 -20.29 -0.32 9.49
N ARG A 190 -20.29 0.36 10.64
CA ARG A 190 -19.61 -0.14 11.85
C ARG A 190 -20.31 -1.34 12.48
N GLN A 191 -21.57 -1.56 12.12
CA GLN A 191 -22.43 -2.63 12.66
C GLN A 191 -22.38 -3.92 11.86
N THR A 192 -21.46 -4.02 10.88
CA THR A 192 -21.27 -5.24 10.11
C THR A 192 -20.94 -6.44 11.02
N VAL A 193 -21.52 -7.59 10.69
CA VAL A 193 -21.24 -8.88 11.35
C VAL A 193 -20.46 -9.83 10.42
N ALA A 194 -20.13 -9.37 9.20
CA ALA A 194 -19.60 -10.21 8.14
C ALA A 194 -18.25 -10.84 8.54
N GLN A 195 -17.28 -10.06 9.03
CA GLN A 195 -15.98 -10.58 9.47
C GLN A 195 -16.12 -11.61 10.60
N ARG A 196 -16.99 -11.35 11.59
CA ARG A 196 -17.21 -12.27 12.69
C ARG A 196 -17.78 -13.61 12.22
N LEU A 197 -18.78 -13.57 11.32
CA LEU A 197 -19.37 -14.79 10.76
C LEU A 197 -18.42 -15.54 9.84
N ALA A 198 -17.56 -14.84 9.11
CA ALA A 198 -16.48 -15.47 8.36
C ALA A 198 -15.53 -16.24 9.29
N ASP A 199 -15.09 -15.61 10.38
CA ASP A 199 -14.23 -16.25 11.39
C ASP A 199 -14.92 -17.48 12.02
N GLU A 200 -16.20 -17.39 12.40
CA GLU A 200 -17.00 -18.49 12.98
C GLU A 200 -17.16 -19.68 12.02
N LYS A 201 -17.27 -19.42 10.72
CA LYS A 201 -17.42 -20.47 9.69
C LYS A 201 -16.08 -20.93 9.06
N GLY A 202 -14.97 -20.39 9.53
CA GLY A 202 -13.64 -20.75 9.02
C GLY A 202 -13.39 -20.25 7.58
N VAL A 203 -14.10 -19.21 7.13
CA VAL A 203 -13.88 -18.57 5.84
C VAL A 203 -12.70 -17.62 5.95
N PRO A 204 -11.69 -17.73 5.06
CA PRO A 204 -10.59 -16.77 5.02
C PRO A 204 -11.10 -15.35 4.81
N ALA A 205 -10.87 -14.42 5.74
CA ALA A 205 -11.42 -13.08 5.62
C ALA A 205 -10.56 -12.01 6.29
N VAL A 206 -10.68 -10.79 5.77
CA VAL A 206 -10.13 -9.56 6.35
C VAL A 206 -11.13 -8.41 6.25
N SER A 207 -10.95 -7.37 7.06
CA SER A 207 -11.76 -6.15 6.99
C SER A 207 -10.93 -4.98 6.48
N ARG A 208 -11.58 -4.02 5.83
CA ARG A 208 -10.99 -2.75 5.44
C ARG A 208 -10.57 -1.92 6.65
N ASP A 209 -9.32 -1.46 6.65
CA ASP A 209 -8.78 -0.54 7.64
C ASP A 209 -8.91 0.92 7.21
N VAL A 210 -8.72 1.19 5.91
CA VAL A 210 -8.69 2.54 5.34
C VAL A 210 -9.58 2.64 4.11
N PHE A 211 -10.37 3.71 4.01
CA PHE A 211 -11.09 4.11 2.81
C PHE A 211 -10.30 5.26 2.18
N LEU A 212 -9.67 5.02 1.01
CA LEU A 212 -8.71 5.95 0.43
C LEU A 212 -9.36 7.26 -0.02
N ASP A 213 -10.49 7.17 -0.67
CA ASP A 213 -11.16 8.26 -1.39
C ASP A 213 -12.56 8.59 -0.82
N TYR A 214 -12.73 8.39 0.49
CA TYR A 214 -13.96 8.81 1.19
C TYR A 214 -14.24 10.32 1.02
N GLN A 215 -13.18 11.13 0.99
CA GLN A 215 -13.25 12.54 0.62
C GLN A 215 -12.48 12.74 -0.69
N PRO A 216 -13.06 13.49 -1.65
CA PRO A 216 -12.39 13.76 -2.93
C PRO A 216 -11.14 14.62 -2.74
N GLY A 217 -10.24 14.54 -3.72
CA GLY A 217 -9.02 15.34 -3.81
C GLY A 217 -7.76 14.61 -3.36
N GLU A 218 -6.66 14.87 -4.10
CA GLU A 218 -5.38 14.19 -3.91
C GLU A 218 -4.83 14.31 -2.49
N ALA A 219 -4.91 15.48 -1.87
CA ALA A 219 -4.39 15.71 -0.52
C ALA A 219 -5.08 14.81 0.52
N SER A 220 -6.42 14.64 0.39
CA SER A 220 -7.19 13.75 1.26
C SER A 220 -6.79 12.29 1.04
N ILE A 221 -6.70 11.87 -0.21
CA ILE A 221 -6.33 10.51 -0.59
C ILE A 221 -4.91 10.19 -0.11
N GLN A 222 -3.97 11.11 -0.30
CA GLN A 222 -2.60 10.98 0.21
C GLN A 222 -2.55 10.85 1.73
N ALA A 223 -3.34 11.64 2.46
CA ALA A 223 -3.44 11.52 3.91
C ALA A 223 -3.95 10.13 4.34
N GLN A 224 -4.94 9.57 3.63
CA GLN A 224 -5.42 8.22 3.88
C GLN A 224 -4.37 7.15 3.51
N PHE A 225 -3.60 7.34 2.45
CA PHE A 225 -2.49 6.45 2.11
C PHE A 225 -1.41 6.45 3.23
N LEU A 226 -1.01 7.61 3.73
CA LEU A 226 -0.08 7.69 4.86
C LEU A 226 -0.64 7.03 6.12
N ARG A 227 -1.96 7.17 6.38
CA ARG A 227 -2.65 6.46 7.46
C ARG A 227 -2.58 4.94 7.28
N LEU A 228 -2.73 4.44 6.05
CA LEU A 228 -2.57 3.02 5.73
C LEU A 228 -1.18 2.52 6.14
N LEU A 229 -0.12 3.25 5.78
CA LEU A 229 1.25 2.91 6.17
C LEU A 229 1.45 2.92 7.69
N GLN A 230 0.88 3.89 8.39
CA GLN A 230 0.95 3.97 9.87
C GLN A 230 0.26 2.76 10.52
N LEU A 231 -0.94 2.38 10.04
CA LEU A 231 -1.66 1.22 10.54
C LEU A 231 -0.90 -0.08 10.25
N ALA A 232 -0.32 -0.21 9.06
CA ALA A 232 0.51 -1.36 8.73
C ALA A 232 1.73 -1.50 9.66
N ARG A 233 2.42 -0.39 9.94
CA ARG A 233 3.55 -0.39 10.90
C ARG A 233 3.10 -0.77 12.31
N LYS A 234 1.97 -0.26 12.77
CA LYS A 234 1.42 -0.56 14.11
C LYS A 234 0.95 -2.00 14.24
N ASN A 235 0.24 -2.51 13.25
CA ASN A 235 -0.47 -3.79 13.33
C ASN A 235 0.24 -4.94 12.58
N GLY A 236 1.35 -4.64 11.87
CA GLY A 236 2.06 -5.58 10.98
C GLY A 236 1.42 -5.72 9.60
N SER A 237 0.14 -5.34 9.44
CA SER A 237 -0.56 -5.31 8.16
C SER A 237 -1.76 -4.37 8.18
N ALA A 238 -2.17 -3.87 6.99
CA ALA A 238 -3.40 -3.10 6.82
C ALA A 238 -3.95 -3.23 5.39
N LEU A 239 -5.28 -3.11 5.25
CA LEU A 239 -6.01 -3.15 3.98
C LEU A 239 -6.66 -1.80 3.69
N ALA A 240 -6.47 -1.30 2.47
CA ALA A 240 -7.20 -0.15 1.96
C ALA A 240 -8.12 -0.53 0.81
N ILE A 241 -9.23 0.21 0.70
CA ILE A 241 -10.13 0.18 -0.45
C ILE A 241 -10.23 1.59 -1.02
N GLY A 242 -10.27 1.70 -2.34
CA GLY A 242 -10.54 2.92 -3.10
C GLY A 242 -11.29 2.61 -4.38
N HIS A 243 -11.56 3.65 -5.19
CA HIS A 243 -12.31 3.56 -6.44
C HIS A 243 -11.47 4.10 -7.61
N PRO A 244 -11.88 3.84 -8.87
CA PRO A 244 -11.10 4.21 -10.05
C PRO A 244 -11.21 5.70 -10.41
N TYR A 245 -11.24 6.58 -9.41
CA TYR A 245 -11.24 8.02 -9.65
C TYR A 245 -9.86 8.50 -10.12
N PRO A 246 -9.80 9.48 -11.04
CA PRO A 246 -8.52 9.99 -11.53
C PRO A 246 -7.54 10.36 -10.43
N SER A 247 -7.99 11.09 -9.41
CA SER A 247 -7.16 11.50 -8.27
C SER A 247 -6.65 10.33 -7.44
N THR A 248 -7.46 9.27 -7.26
CA THR A 248 -7.04 8.05 -6.57
C THR A 248 -5.92 7.34 -7.35
N LEU A 249 -6.09 7.21 -8.66
CA LEU A 249 -5.10 6.55 -9.52
C LEU A 249 -3.79 7.33 -9.60
N GLU A 250 -3.84 8.66 -9.65
CA GLU A 250 -2.67 9.54 -9.66
C GLU A 250 -1.87 9.40 -8.36
N VAL A 251 -2.54 9.49 -7.21
CA VAL A 251 -1.89 9.28 -5.91
C VAL A 251 -1.29 7.89 -5.81
N LEU A 252 -2.04 6.84 -6.17
CA LEU A 252 -1.54 5.46 -6.07
C LEU A 252 -0.36 5.21 -7.03
N THR A 253 -0.38 5.75 -8.25
CA THR A 253 0.74 5.61 -9.19
C THR A 253 2.02 6.19 -8.59
N ARG A 254 1.95 7.37 -7.97
CA ARG A 254 3.08 8.04 -7.33
C ARG A 254 3.56 7.29 -6.09
N GLU A 255 2.66 7.01 -5.16
CA GLU A 255 3.01 6.45 -3.85
C GLU A 255 3.49 4.99 -3.92
N LEU A 256 2.91 4.18 -4.83
CA LEU A 256 3.32 2.78 -4.99
C LEU A 256 4.70 2.65 -5.63
N SER A 257 5.11 3.61 -6.47
CA SER A 257 6.44 3.63 -7.07
C SER A 257 7.56 3.84 -6.04
N THR A 258 7.26 4.46 -4.91
CA THR A 258 8.22 4.78 -3.85
C THR A 258 8.00 3.98 -2.56
N LEU A 259 7.09 3.01 -2.58
CA LEU A 259 6.63 2.30 -1.38
C LEU A 259 7.77 1.61 -0.61
N GLU A 260 8.75 1.06 -1.30
CA GLU A 260 9.91 0.40 -0.67
C GLU A 260 10.72 1.34 0.22
N ALA A 261 10.82 2.62 -0.16
CA ALA A 261 11.49 3.63 0.65
C ALA A 261 10.78 3.87 2.01
N HIS A 262 9.51 3.53 2.09
CA HIS A 262 8.74 3.58 3.34
C HIS A 262 8.92 2.34 4.24
N GLY A 263 9.71 1.35 3.82
CA GLY A 263 9.92 0.10 4.54
C GLY A 263 8.67 -0.80 4.63
N VAL A 264 7.66 -0.57 3.78
CA VAL A 264 6.39 -1.30 3.74
C VAL A 264 6.30 -2.09 2.43
N LYS A 265 5.72 -3.29 2.48
CA LYS A 265 5.55 -4.16 1.30
C LYS A 265 4.09 -4.18 0.84
N LEU A 266 3.85 -3.91 -0.45
CA LEU A 266 2.57 -4.20 -1.09
C LEU A 266 2.48 -5.70 -1.38
N VAL A 267 1.38 -6.33 -0.95
CA VAL A 267 1.08 -7.74 -1.18
C VAL A 267 -0.33 -7.89 -1.76
N SER A 268 -0.64 -9.05 -2.38
CA SER A 268 -2.01 -9.36 -2.77
C SER A 268 -2.92 -9.48 -1.55
N VAL A 269 -4.23 -9.32 -1.74
CA VAL A 269 -5.21 -9.47 -0.65
C VAL A 269 -5.18 -10.89 -0.09
N SER A 270 -5.10 -11.91 -0.96
CA SER A 270 -4.97 -13.32 -0.54
C SER A 270 -3.75 -13.54 0.38
N ARG A 271 -2.62 -12.93 0.06
CA ARG A 271 -1.41 -12.98 0.91
C ARG A 271 -1.59 -12.25 2.24
N LEU A 272 -2.32 -11.15 2.24
CA LEU A 272 -2.65 -10.42 3.48
C LEU A 272 -3.57 -11.27 4.36
N VAL A 273 -4.62 -11.88 3.78
CA VAL A 273 -5.55 -12.81 4.46
C VAL A 273 -4.77 -13.94 5.10
N GLN A 274 -3.94 -14.64 4.33
CA GLN A 274 -3.09 -15.72 4.85
C GLN A 274 -2.23 -15.26 6.03
N HIS A 275 -1.54 -14.13 5.90
CA HIS A 275 -0.69 -13.59 6.95
C HIS A 275 -1.47 -13.28 8.24
N GLN A 276 -2.68 -12.71 8.13
CA GLN A 276 -3.51 -12.43 9.30
C GLN A 276 -4.01 -13.71 9.96
N GLN A 277 -4.37 -14.75 9.19
CA GLN A 277 -4.74 -16.05 9.73
C GLN A 277 -3.59 -16.73 10.48
N GLU A 278 -2.39 -16.76 9.90
CA GLU A 278 -1.20 -17.31 10.57
C GLU A 278 -0.90 -16.59 11.89
N ARG A 279 -1.10 -15.27 11.96
CA ARG A 279 -0.94 -14.50 13.20
C ARG A 279 -1.99 -14.86 14.24
N LYS A 280 -3.27 -14.98 13.84
CA LYS A 280 -4.38 -15.41 14.73
C LYS A 280 -4.08 -16.79 15.31
N SER A 281 -3.67 -17.76 14.47
CA SER A 281 -3.35 -19.13 14.91
C SER A 281 -2.19 -19.17 15.89
N ARG A 282 -1.10 -18.46 15.63
CA ARG A 282 0.04 -18.38 16.57
C ARG A 282 -0.33 -17.80 17.92
N TRP A 283 -1.18 -16.76 17.91
CA TRP A 283 -1.69 -16.16 19.15
C TRP A 283 -2.55 -17.14 19.95
N GLN A 284 -3.43 -17.89 19.31
CA GLN A 284 -4.26 -18.91 19.96
C GLN A 284 -3.41 -20.02 20.58
N VAL A 285 -2.40 -20.52 19.87
CA VAL A 285 -1.46 -21.53 20.40
C VAL A 285 -0.67 -20.99 21.59
N SER A 286 -0.28 -19.73 21.61
CA SER A 286 0.46 -19.14 22.73
C SER A 286 -0.38 -18.92 24.00
N LEU A 287 -1.72 -18.98 23.89
CA LEU A 287 -2.65 -18.84 25.01
C LEU A 287 -3.19 -20.21 25.51
N SER A 288 -2.88 -21.28 24.80
CA SER A 288 -3.24 -22.64 25.25
C SER A 288 -2.23 -23.10 26.29
N PRO A 289 -2.68 -23.54 27.49
CA PRO A 289 -1.80 -23.99 28.59
C PRO A 289 -0.99 -25.23 28.27
#